data_da7f0a4be9ca4b7eca06da272546f0e1
#
_entry.id   da7f0a4be9ca4b7eca06da272546f0e1
#
_cell.length_a   1.000
_cell.length_b   1.000
_cell.length_c   1.000
_cell.angle_alpha   90.00
_cell.angle_beta   90.00
_cell.angle_gamma   90.00
#
_symmetry.space_group_name_H-M   'P 1'
#
loop_
_entity.id
_entity.type
_entity.pdbx_description
1 polymer ?
#
loop_
_entity_poly.entity_id
_entity_poly.type
_entity_poly.pdbx_seq_one_letter_code
_entity_poly.pdbx_strand_id
1 'polypeptide(L)'
;MLQRNFGLGKMWIIKDKCQIVGTVSFTPKRLYINGILNQGVELCDGFTHPEYQKQGIFSTLLNMTSYNPIDGEIAFIYGTANEQALPVEKKAGYRVIPSAQVCNLVLPLNISSVMGFNFVDKL
;
A
#
# COMPACT_ATOMS: atom_id res chain seq x y z
N MET A 1 -22.66 -11.49 8.53
CA MET A 1 -21.48 -10.72 8.96
C MET A 1 -20.24 -11.51 8.57
N LEU A 2 -19.53 -11.10 7.52
CA LEU A 2 -18.30 -11.78 7.09
C LEU A 2 -17.22 -11.47 8.12
N GLN A 3 -16.88 -12.41 8.98
CA GLN A 3 -15.72 -12.30 9.86
C GLN A 3 -14.47 -12.22 8.98
N ARG A 4 -13.85 -11.05 8.97
CA ARG A 4 -12.53 -10.88 8.36
C ARG A 4 -11.47 -11.43 9.31
N ASN A 5 -11.22 -12.73 9.23
CA ASN A 5 -10.18 -13.41 10.03
C ASN A 5 -8.76 -13.14 9.51
N PHE A 6 -8.49 -11.93 8.99
CA PHE A 6 -7.20 -11.63 8.38
C PHE A 6 -6.24 -10.85 9.28
N GLY A 7 -6.63 -10.60 10.52
CA GLY A 7 -5.87 -9.73 11.43
C GLY A 7 -6.12 -8.24 11.16
N LEU A 8 -5.56 -7.40 12.03
CA LEU A 8 -5.63 -5.95 11.90
C LEU A 8 -4.45 -5.45 11.07
N GLY A 9 -4.73 -4.58 10.12
CA GLY A 9 -3.70 -3.81 9.44
C GLY A 9 -3.03 -2.82 10.42
N LYS A 10 -1.78 -2.48 10.15
CA LYS A 10 -1.04 -1.46 10.91
C LYS A 10 -0.64 -0.33 9.99
N MET A 11 -0.71 0.89 10.51
CA MET A 11 -0.19 2.07 9.85
C MET A 11 0.90 2.69 10.72
N TRP A 12 2.01 2.99 10.10
CA TRP A 12 3.13 3.68 10.71
C TRP A 12 3.15 5.12 10.23
N ILE A 13 3.36 6.05 11.14
CA ILE A 13 3.36 7.47 10.85
C ILE A 13 4.60 8.14 11.41
N ILE A 14 5.16 9.08 10.67
CA ILE A 14 6.16 10.03 11.16
C ILE A 14 5.50 11.40 11.28
N LYS A 15 5.72 12.03 12.42
CA LYS A 15 5.22 13.39 12.68
C LYS A 15 6.39 14.34 12.89
N ASP A 16 6.23 15.54 12.37
CA ASP A 16 6.99 16.71 12.81
C ASP A 16 6.02 17.65 13.55
N LYS A 17 6.30 17.88 14.84
CA LYS A 17 5.38 18.60 15.73
C LYS A 17 3.97 17.99 15.69
N CYS A 18 2.97 18.73 15.18
CA CYS A 18 1.59 18.28 15.06
C CYS A 18 1.22 17.79 13.65
N GLN A 19 2.14 17.83 12.70
CA GLN A 19 1.91 17.46 11.31
C GLN A 19 2.37 16.05 11.01
N ILE A 20 1.54 15.26 10.30
CA ILE A 20 1.96 13.98 9.73
C ILE A 20 2.76 14.26 8.47
N VAL A 21 4.02 13.83 8.45
CA VAL A 21 4.95 14.06 7.34
C VAL A 21 5.26 12.80 6.54
N GLY A 22 4.95 11.63 7.07
CA GLY A 22 5.07 10.38 6.35
C GLY A 22 4.17 9.30 6.91
N THR A 23 3.68 8.43 6.03
CA THR A 23 2.89 7.24 6.37
C THR A 23 3.30 6.03 5.55
N VAL A 24 3.04 4.86 6.08
CA VAL A 24 3.03 3.57 5.38
C VAL A 24 2.08 2.64 6.10
N SER A 25 1.33 1.84 5.38
CA SER A 25 0.46 0.84 5.99
C SER A 25 0.76 -0.57 5.48
N PHE A 26 0.42 -1.55 6.30
CA PHE A 26 0.52 -2.97 6.00
C PHE A 26 -0.84 -3.62 6.23
N THR A 27 -1.41 -4.16 5.18
CA THR A 27 -2.70 -4.83 5.22
C THR A 27 -2.49 -6.34 5.12
N PRO A 28 -2.96 -7.14 6.10
CA PRO A 28 -2.86 -8.59 6.05
C PRO A 28 -3.57 -9.15 4.81
N LYS A 29 -2.91 -10.10 4.14
CA LYS A 29 -3.42 -10.80 2.95
C LYS A 29 -3.13 -12.28 3.04
N ARG A 30 -3.97 -13.08 2.40
CA ARG A 30 -3.72 -14.50 2.17
C ARG A 30 -3.56 -14.75 0.69
N LEU A 31 -2.49 -15.42 0.33
CA LEU A 31 -2.18 -15.79 -1.05
C LEU A 31 -1.80 -17.25 -1.14
N TYR A 32 -2.19 -17.88 -2.23
CA TYR A 32 -1.71 -19.23 -2.56
C TYR A 32 -0.38 -19.12 -3.31
N ILE A 33 0.65 -19.73 -2.76
CA ILE A 33 1.96 -19.85 -3.41
C ILE A 33 2.19 -21.35 -3.63
N ASN A 34 2.31 -21.77 -4.88
CA ASN A 34 2.42 -23.19 -5.26
C ASN A 34 1.33 -24.07 -4.64
N GLY A 35 0.10 -23.59 -4.58
CA GLY A 35 -1.03 -24.30 -4.01
C GLY A 35 -1.10 -24.31 -2.47
N ILE A 36 -0.15 -23.70 -1.78
CA ILE A 36 -0.11 -23.59 -0.32
C ILE A 36 -0.60 -22.22 0.09
N LEU A 37 -1.55 -22.19 1.03
CA LEU A 37 -2.04 -20.94 1.59
C LEU A 37 -0.99 -20.32 2.51
N ASN A 38 -0.59 -19.10 2.19
CA ASN A 38 0.37 -18.32 2.95
C ASN A 38 -0.25 -17.03 3.47
N GLN A 39 0.17 -16.61 4.64
CA GLN A 39 -0.14 -15.29 5.17
C GLN A 39 0.98 -14.32 4.83
N GLY A 40 0.61 -13.20 4.29
CA GLY A 40 1.52 -12.11 3.97
C GLY A 40 0.89 -10.76 4.25
N VAL A 41 1.57 -9.71 3.86
CA VAL A 41 1.06 -8.35 3.97
C VAL A 41 1.27 -7.59 2.67
N GLU A 42 0.32 -6.73 2.38
CA GLU A 42 0.43 -5.73 1.32
C GLU A 42 0.93 -4.42 1.90
N LEU A 43 2.02 -3.91 1.34
CA LEU A 43 2.53 -2.58 1.58
C LEU A 43 1.69 -1.58 0.80
N CYS A 44 1.07 -0.63 1.48
CA CYS A 44 0.20 0.37 0.86
C CYS A 44 0.26 1.72 1.59
N ASP A 45 -0.46 2.71 1.06
CA ASP A 45 -0.61 4.05 1.64
C ASP A 45 0.73 4.74 1.97
N GLY A 46 1.74 4.50 1.13
CA GLY A 46 3.02 5.19 1.20
C GLY A 46 2.84 6.67 0.85
N PHE A 47 3.05 7.54 1.83
CA PHE A 47 2.94 8.99 1.65
C PHE A 47 4.13 9.68 2.30
N THR A 48 4.63 10.73 1.64
CA THR A 48 5.56 11.70 2.22
C THR A 48 5.10 13.10 1.85
N HIS A 49 4.93 13.94 2.86
CA HIS A 49 4.52 15.33 2.67
C HIS A 49 5.47 16.04 1.69
N PRO A 50 4.97 16.84 0.73
CA PRO A 50 5.79 17.43 -0.33
C PRO A 50 7.04 18.18 0.16
N GLU A 51 6.91 18.96 1.23
CA GLU A 51 8.03 19.73 1.80
C GLU A 51 9.08 18.86 2.52
N TYR A 52 8.75 17.59 2.79
CA TYR A 52 9.62 16.64 3.47
C TYR A 52 10.14 15.53 2.55
N GLN A 53 9.85 15.60 1.25
CA GLN A 53 10.35 14.65 0.27
C GLN A 53 11.87 14.74 0.14
N LYS A 54 12.48 13.65 -0.34
CA LYS A 54 13.95 13.51 -0.52
C LYS A 54 14.78 13.62 0.76
N GLN A 55 14.15 13.58 1.93
CA GLN A 55 14.81 13.61 3.25
C GLN A 55 14.89 12.23 3.91
N GLY A 56 14.58 11.16 3.16
CA GLY A 56 14.70 9.79 3.66
C GLY A 56 13.54 9.29 4.51
N ILE A 57 12.44 10.04 4.63
CA ILE A 57 11.29 9.67 5.47
C ILE A 57 10.70 8.32 5.06
N PHE A 58 10.45 8.12 3.77
CA PHE A 58 9.90 6.84 3.29
C PHE A 58 10.88 5.68 3.49
N SER A 59 12.18 5.89 3.27
CA SER A 59 13.20 4.89 3.57
C SER A 59 13.24 4.53 5.05
N THR A 60 13.11 5.52 5.93
CA THR A 60 13.06 5.30 7.37
C THR A 60 11.84 4.46 7.75
N LEU A 61 10.67 4.79 7.22
CA LEU A 61 9.45 4.02 7.44
C LEU A 61 9.61 2.57 6.99
N LEU A 62 10.12 2.33 5.78
CA LEU A 62 10.35 0.98 5.28
C LEU A 62 11.32 0.19 6.16
N ASN A 63 12.42 0.80 6.58
CA ASN A 63 13.40 0.13 7.43
C ASN A 63 12.84 -0.20 8.82
N MET A 64 12.06 0.70 9.42
CA MET A 64 11.44 0.44 10.72
C MET A 64 10.40 -0.67 10.68
N THR A 65 9.69 -0.81 9.57
CA THR A 65 8.51 -1.68 9.45
C THR A 65 8.83 -3.06 8.89
N SER A 66 9.97 -3.23 8.22
CA SER A 66 10.37 -4.51 7.60
C SER A 66 10.53 -5.64 8.62
N TYR A 67 10.80 -5.32 9.88
CA TYR A 67 11.03 -6.31 10.94
C TYR A 67 9.75 -6.78 11.64
N ASN A 68 8.70 -5.98 11.64
CA ASN A 68 7.44 -6.33 12.31
C ASN A 68 6.24 -5.59 11.72
N PRO A 69 5.88 -5.89 10.46
CA PRO A 69 4.81 -5.16 9.77
C PRO A 69 3.42 -5.41 10.36
N ILE A 70 3.19 -6.58 10.94
CA ILE A 70 1.96 -6.96 11.65
C ILE A 70 2.28 -7.92 12.78
N ASP A 71 1.29 -8.23 13.64
CA ASP A 71 1.43 -9.28 14.63
C ASP A 71 1.25 -10.66 13.98
N GLY A 72 2.12 -11.60 14.32
CA GLY A 72 2.13 -12.97 13.81
C GLY A 72 3.18 -13.25 12.75
N GLU A 73 3.26 -14.50 12.35
CA GLU A 73 4.19 -14.93 11.32
C GLU A 73 3.69 -14.54 9.93
N ILE A 74 4.56 -13.92 9.16
CA ILE A 74 4.32 -13.58 7.76
C ILE A 74 5.36 -14.25 6.87
N ALA A 75 4.90 -14.80 5.75
CA ALA A 75 5.78 -15.45 4.78
C ALA A 75 6.38 -14.47 3.78
N PHE A 76 5.70 -13.34 3.51
CA PHE A 76 6.14 -12.36 2.50
C PHE A 76 5.48 -11.00 2.71
N ILE A 77 6.14 -9.99 2.17
CA ILE A 77 5.61 -8.63 1.99
C ILE A 77 5.61 -8.35 0.49
N TYR A 78 4.52 -7.81 -0.01
CA TYR A 78 4.44 -7.36 -1.40
C TYR A 78 3.81 -5.97 -1.50
N GLY A 79 4.00 -5.30 -2.60
CA GLY A 79 3.40 -4.00 -2.87
C GLY A 79 3.36 -3.70 -4.35
N THR A 80 2.61 -2.67 -4.72
CA THR A 80 2.53 -2.13 -6.07
C THR A 80 3.13 -0.74 -6.07
N ALA A 81 4.45 -0.68 -6.24
CA ALA A 81 5.19 0.57 -6.21
C ALA A 81 4.88 1.43 -7.45
N ASN A 82 4.71 2.73 -7.23
CA ASN A 82 4.78 3.70 -8.31
C ASN A 82 6.24 4.01 -8.68
N GLU A 83 6.45 4.80 -9.72
CA GLU A 83 7.78 5.15 -10.21
C GLU A 83 8.68 5.83 -9.16
N GLN A 84 8.09 6.57 -8.22
CA GLN A 84 8.83 7.28 -7.18
C GLN A 84 9.21 6.34 -6.01
N ALA A 85 8.32 5.42 -5.64
CA ALA A 85 8.53 4.48 -4.55
C ALA A 85 9.48 3.33 -4.94
N LEU A 86 9.41 2.86 -6.18
CA LEU A 86 10.16 1.71 -6.66
C LEU A 86 11.68 1.74 -6.38
N PRO A 87 12.40 2.85 -6.62
CA PRO A 87 13.82 2.91 -6.30
C PRO A 87 14.11 2.78 -4.80
N VAL A 88 13.23 3.31 -3.96
CA VAL A 88 13.38 3.27 -2.50
C VAL A 88 13.10 1.86 -1.99
N GLU A 89 12.04 1.22 -2.48
CA GLU A 89 11.70 -0.15 -2.13
C GLU A 89 12.80 -1.14 -2.57
N LYS A 90 13.37 -0.98 -3.75
CA LYS A 90 14.51 -1.80 -4.19
C LYS A 90 15.70 -1.66 -3.25
N LYS A 91 16.02 -0.46 -2.78
CA LYS A 91 17.09 -0.23 -1.79
C LYS A 91 16.78 -0.87 -0.44
N ALA A 92 15.50 -0.96 -0.07
CA ALA A 92 15.04 -1.65 1.13
C ALA A 92 15.01 -3.19 0.99
N GLY A 93 15.42 -3.74 -0.15
CA GLY A 93 15.52 -5.18 -0.39
C GLY A 93 14.35 -5.82 -1.14
N TYR A 94 13.35 -5.03 -1.56
CA TYR A 94 12.25 -5.55 -2.36
C TYR A 94 12.74 -5.93 -3.77
N ARG A 95 12.17 -7.01 -4.30
CA ARG A 95 12.47 -7.51 -5.64
C ARG A 95 11.26 -7.33 -6.55
N VAL A 96 11.51 -6.87 -7.77
CA VAL A 96 10.47 -6.78 -8.80
C VAL A 96 10.17 -8.19 -9.32
N ILE A 97 8.89 -8.51 -9.46
CA ILE A 97 8.42 -9.72 -10.14
C ILE A 97 8.10 -9.34 -11.60
N PRO A 98 8.96 -9.65 -12.58
CA PRO A 98 8.79 -9.16 -13.96
C PRO A 98 7.51 -9.63 -14.64
N SER A 99 7.01 -10.81 -14.22
CA SER A 99 5.78 -11.40 -14.77
C SER A 99 4.48 -10.88 -14.14
N ALA A 100 4.59 -10.10 -13.06
CA ALA A 100 3.44 -9.55 -12.36
C ALA A 100 3.22 -8.09 -12.80
N GLN A 101 2.31 -7.88 -13.74
CA GLN A 101 1.88 -6.53 -14.13
C GLN A 101 0.52 -6.23 -13.50
N VAL A 102 0.42 -5.06 -12.87
CA VAL A 102 -0.85 -4.56 -12.35
C VAL A 102 -1.54 -3.77 -13.45
N CYS A 103 -2.72 -4.24 -13.85
CA CYS A 103 -3.59 -3.53 -14.77
C CYS A 103 -4.72 -2.88 -13.99
N ASN A 104 -4.88 -1.57 -14.14
CA ASN A 104 -6.04 -0.87 -13.60
C ASN A 104 -7.19 -0.96 -14.62
N LEU A 105 -8.27 -1.64 -14.22
CA LEU A 105 -9.51 -1.65 -14.97
C LEU A 105 -10.42 -0.58 -14.39
N VAL A 106 -10.81 0.37 -15.20
CA VAL A 106 -11.75 1.42 -14.80
C VAL A 106 -13.12 1.09 -15.37
N LEU A 107 -14.09 0.85 -14.50
CA LEU A 107 -15.48 0.75 -14.87
C LEU A 107 -16.12 2.14 -14.71
N PRO A 108 -16.45 2.85 -15.80
CA PRO A 108 -17.17 4.11 -15.68
C PRO A 108 -18.58 3.83 -15.15
N LEU A 109 -18.86 4.26 -13.95
CA LEU A 109 -20.20 4.22 -13.39
C LEU A 109 -20.91 5.51 -13.76
N ASN A 110 -22.09 5.40 -14.36
CA ASN A 110 -22.95 6.56 -14.58
C ASN A 110 -23.58 6.97 -13.24
N ILE A 111 -22.84 7.77 -12.47
CA ILE A 111 -23.24 8.23 -11.15
C ILE A 111 -24.43 9.18 -11.25
N SER A 112 -24.65 9.85 -12.38
CA SER A 112 -25.78 10.77 -12.60
C SER A 112 -27.13 10.08 -12.49
N SER A 113 -27.24 8.83 -12.89
CA SER A 113 -28.47 8.03 -12.79
C SER A 113 -28.78 7.61 -11.35
N VAL A 114 -27.76 7.52 -10.49
CA VAL A 114 -27.90 7.04 -9.09
C VAL A 114 -28.11 8.20 -8.12
N MET A 115 -27.54 9.37 -8.38
CA MET A 115 -27.54 10.51 -7.47
C MET A 115 -28.33 11.73 -7.97
N GLY A 116 -28.93 11.66 -9.16
CA GLY A 116 -29.69 12.78 -9.72
C GLY A 116 -28.86 14.01 -10.10
N PHE A 117 -27.52 13.85 -10.18
CA PHE A 117 -26.63 14.92 -10.65
C PHE A 117 -26.43 14.82 -12.15
N ASN A 118 -26.80 15.86 -12.88
CA ASN A 118 -26.40 16.01 -14.27
C ASN A 118 -24.94 16.45 -14.31
N PHE A 119 -24.02 15.49 -14.47
CA PHE A 119 -22.68 15.81 -14.93
C PHE A 119 -22.80 16.25 -16.40
N VAL A 120 -22.67 17.54 -16.62
CA VAL A 120 -22.59 18.08 -17.99
C VAL A 120 -21.25 17.60 -18.58
N ASP A 121 -21.33 16.86 -19.64
CA ASP A 121 -20.20 16.43 -20.46
C ASP A 121 -19.30 17.61 -20.79
N LYS A 122 -18.10 17.62 -20.24
CA LYS A 122 -16.96 18.32 -20.79
C LYS A 122 -15.77 17.36 -20.74
N LEU A 123 -15.67 16.57 -21.75
CA LEU A 123 -14.43 16.03 -22.25
C LEU A 123 -14.15 16.69 -23.60
#